data_883a1eebeea63efa1d36b4ad890d6290
#
_entry.id   883a1eebeea63efa1d36b4ad890d6290
#
_cell.length_a   1.000
_cell.length_b   1.000
_cell.length_c   1.000
_cell.angle_alpha   90.00
_cell.angle_beta   90.00
_cell.angle_gamma   90.00
#
_symmetry.space_group_name_H-M   'P 1'
#
loop_
_entity.id
_entity.type
_entity.pdbx_description
1 polymer ?
#
loop_
_entity_poly.entity_id
_entity_poly.type
_entity_poly.pdbx_seq_one_letter_code
_entity_poly.pdbx_strand_id
1 'polypeptide(L)'
;MVEKQYLSAQQLLEDSFILGAEVVASGFKPSFIVAIWRGGVPVGIAVQEILAYSGIKTDHIAIRTSSYSEDIDNRSSSIRIHGMGYLIKNITSEDRLLIVDDVFDTGFTVKAVIEHLREKARRNSPREIKVATPYYKPSRRLVDVLPDYYLHETKAWLKYPHSLEGISVEEIKENRPALYEIIREHLTED
;
A
#
# COMPACT_ATOMS: atom_id res chain seq x y z
N MET A 1 11.32 0.27 23.44
CA MET A 1 11.47 -0.43 22.14
C MET A 1 10.13 -0.39 21.45
N VAL A 2 10.09 -0.15 20.13
CA VAL A 2 8.84 -0.25 19.38
C VAL A 2 8.49 -1.73 19.21
N GLU A 3 7.29 -2.11 19.59
CA GLU A 3 6.79 -3.47 19.47
C GLU A 3 6.78 -3.89 17.99
N LYS A 4 7.37 -5.04 17.64
CA LYS A 4 7.30 -5.62 16.30
C LYS A 4 6.13 -6.60 16.24
N GLN A 5 5.29 -6.47 15.22
CA GLN A 5 4.19 -7.39 14.94
C GLN A 5 4.45 -8.09 13.62
N TYR A 6 4.62 -9.41 13.66
CA TYR A 6 4.82 -10.25 12.49
C TYR A 6 3.49 -10.69 11.90
N LEU A 7 3.28 -10.41 10.63
CA LEU A 7 2.08 -10.81 9.90
C LEU A 7 2.37 -12.05 9.07
N SER A 8 1.48 -13.04 9.13
CA SER A 8 1.55 -14.18 8.24
C SER A 8 1.03 -13.85 6.84
N ALA A 9 1.46 -14.62 5.82
CA ALA A 9 0.96 -14.46 4.46
C ALA A 9 -0.55 -14.71 4.38
N GLN A 10 -1.04 -15.70 5.14
CA GLN A 10 -2.46 -16.05 5.21
C GLN A 10 -3.28 -14.89 5.79
N GLN A 11 -2.86 -14.32 6.92
CA GLN A 11 -3.55 -13.19 7.55
C GLN A 11 -3.61 -11.98 6.61
N LEU A 12 -2.48 -11.62 5.97
CA LEU A 12 -2.46 -10.49 5.05
C LEU A 12 -3.41 -10.71 3.87
N LEU A 13 -3.48 -11.93 3.33
CA LEU A 13 -4.38 -12.27 2.23
C LEU A 13 -5.84 -12.19 2.65
N GLU A 14 -6.20 -12.76 3.80
CA GLU A 14 -7.56 -12.70 4.35
C GLU A 14 -8.01 -11.27 4.65
N ASP A 15 -7.16 -10.48 5.33
CA ASP A 15 -7.41 -9.05 5.57
C ASP A 15 -7.62 -8.30 4.25
N SER A 16 -6.83 -8.62 3.22
CA SER A 16 -6.95 -7.96 1.92
C SER A 16 -8.27 -8.31 1.22
N PHE A 17 -8.76 -9.54 1.33
CA PHE A 17 -10.09 -9.91 0.83
C PHE A 17 -11.21 -9.22 1.61
N ILE A 18 -11.10 -9.15 2.94
CA ILE A 18 -12.07 -8.43 3.77
C ILE A 18 -12.10 -6.94 3.38
N LEU A 19 -10.94 -6.32 3.20
CA LEU A 19 -10.83 -4.93 2.75
C LEU A 19 -11.52 -4.71 1.41
N GLY A 20 -11.32 -5.62 0.43
CA GLY A 20 -12.01 -5.60 -0.85
C GLY A 20 -13.54 -5.71 -0.71
N ALA A 21 -14.01 -6.59 0.19
CA ALA A 21 -15.42 -6.75 0.49
C ALA A 21 -16.05 -5.49 1.12
N GLU A 22 -15.31 -4.78 1.98
CA GLU A 22 -15.76 -3.49 2.53
C GLU A 22 -15.91 -2.42 1.44
N VAL A 23 -14.98 -2.38 0.48
CA VAL A 23 -15.09 -1.48 -0.69
C VAL A 23 -16.37 -1.80 -1.47
N VAL A 24 -16.66 -3.07 -1.75
CA VAL A 24 -17.90 -3.52 -2.43
C VAL A 24 -19.13 -3.11 -1.63
N ALA A 25 -19.15 -3.41 -0.31
CA ALA A 25 -20.27 -3.12 0.57
C ALA A 25 -20.59 -1.62 0.68
N SER A 26 -19.57 -0.75 0.54
CA SER A 26 -19.76 0.71 0.55
C SER A 26 -20.50 1.24 -0.68
N GLY A 27 -20.64 0.42 -1.74
CA GLY A 27 -21.20 0.85 -3.03
C GLY A 27 -20.22 1.62 -3.91
N PHE A 28 -18.97 1.82 -3.47
CA PHE A 28 -17.95 2.43 -4.31
C PHE A 28 -17.52 1.47 -5.42
N LYS A 29 -17.56 1.94 -6.66
CA LYS A 29 -17.22 1.16 -7.85
C LYS A 29 -16.03 1.81 -8.54
N PRO A 30 -14.79 1.52 -8.14
CA PRO A 30 -13.62 2.05 -8.82
C PRO A 30 -13.55 1.55 -10.26
N SER A 31 -13.13 2.40 -11.18
CA SER A 31 -12.76 2.02 -12.55
C SER A 31 -11.25 1.77 -12.66
N PHE A 32 -10.46 2.35 -11.75
CA PHE A 32 -9.01 2.15 -11.67
C PHE A 32 -8.56 1.79 -10.25
N ILE A 33 -7.59 0.88 -10.17
CA ILE A 33 -6.84 0.57 -8.94
C ILE A 33 -5.37 0.93 -9.15
N VAL A 34 -4.79 1.64 -8.19
CA VAL A 34 -3.36 1.89 -8.10
C VAL A 34 -2.83 1.21 -6.84
N ALA A 35 -1.99 0.18 -7.01
CA ALA A 35 -1.28 -0.45 -5.91
C ALA A 35 0.12 0.17 -5.74
N ILE A 36 0.49 0.54 -4.52
CA ILE A 36 1.79 1.13 -4.24
C ILE A 36 2.81 0.01 -4.03
N TRP A 37 3.83 -0.03 -4.88
CA TRP A 37 4.94 -0.97 -4.76
C TRP A 37 5.81 -0.59 -3.54
N ARG A 38 6.11 -1.51 -2.61
CA ARG A 38 6.03 -2.99 -2.67
C ARG A 38 4.77 -3.53 -1.99
N GLY A 39 4.49 -3.11 -0.77
CA GLY A 39 3.54 -3.73 0.13
C GLY A 39 2.09 -3.66 -0.33
N GLY A 40 1.72 -2.59 -1.02
CA GLY A 40 0.36 -2.44 -1.57
C GLY A 40 0.02 -3.42 -2.71
N VAL A 41 1.02 -4.06 -3.36
CA VAL A 41 0.75 -4.95 -4.51
C VAL A 41 0.04 -6.24 -4.09
N PRO A 42 0.49 -7.02 -3.09
CA PRO A 42 -0.24 -8.19 -2.61
C PRO A 42 -1.67 -7.86 -2.17
N VAL A 43 -1.85 -6.73 -1.48
CA VAL A 43 -3.16 -6.24 -1.04
C VAL A 43 -4.02 -5.86 -2.26
N GLY A 44 -3.46 -5.11 -3.20
CA GLY A 44 -4.16 -4.67 -4.41
C GLY A 44 -4.65 -5.81 -5.28
N ILE A 45 -3.90 -6.90 -5.39
CA ILE A 45 -4.31 -8.12 -6.11
C ILE A 45 -5.57 -8.70 -5.46
N ALA A 46 -5.57 -8.93 -4.15
CA ALA A 46 -6.70 -9.53 -3.45
C ALA A 46 -7.95 -8.64 -3.47
N VAL A 47 -7.77 -7.32 -3.30
CA VAL A 47 -8.85 -6.33 -3.43
C VAL A 47 -9.45 -6.38 -4.83
N GLN A 48 -8.61 -6.39 -5.87
CA GLN A 48 -9.05 -6.45 -7.27
C GLN A 48 -9.84 -7.73 -7.57
N GLU A 49 -9.41 -8.88 -7.04
CA GLU A 49 -10.10 -10.16 -7.22
C GLU A 49 -11.52 -10.13 -6.61
N ILE A 50 -11.71 -9.57 -5.41
CA ILE A 50 -13.03 -9.43 -4.80
C ILE A 50 -13.91 -8.47 -5.59
N LEU A 51 -13.38 -7.36 -6.08
CA LEU A 51 -14.13 -6.42 -6.93
C LEU A 51 -14.59 -7.10 -8.22
N ALA A 52 -13.69 -7.84 -8.89
CA ALA A 52 -13.99 -8.58 -10.11
C ALA A 52 -15.04 -9.68 -9.88
N TYR A 53 -14.91 -10.45 -8.79
CA TYR A 53 -15.88 -11.46 -8.38
C TYR A 53 -17.27 -10.86 -8.13
N SER A 54 -17.31 -9.63 -7.61
CA SER A 54 -18.55 -8.87 -7.38
C SER A 54 -19.08 -8.14 -8.62
N GLY A 55 -18.49 -8.39 -9.80
CA GLY A 55 -18.92 -7.79 -11.06
C GLY A 55 -18.43 -6.35 -11.30
N ILE A 56 -17.52 -5.84 -10.48
CA ILE A 56 -16.91 -4.51 -10.64
C ILE A 56 -15.63 -4.67 -11.48
N LYS A 57 -15.68 -4.20 -12.73
CA LYS A 57 -14.52 -4.22 -13.63
C LYS A 57 -13.62 -3.04 -13.36
N THR A 58 -12.35 -3.30 -13.14
CA THR A 58 -11.33 -2.29 -12.88
C THR A 58 -10.14 -2.46 -13.81
N ASP A 59 -9.55 -1.36 -14.27
CA ASP A 59 -8.19 -1.33 -14.76
C ASP A 59 -7.23 -1.14 -13.57
N HIS A 60 -6.00 -1.64 -13.66
CA HIS A 60 -5.10 -1.65 -12.51
C HIS A 60 -3.64 -1.47 -12.91
N ILE A 61 -2.87 -0.86 -12.00
CA ILE A 61 -1.44 -0.63 -12.18
C ILE A 61 -0.73 -0.63 -10.82
N ALA A 62 0.50 -1.12 -10.82
CA ALA A 62 1.41 -0.89 -9.70
C ALA A 62 2.32 0.31 -10.00
N ILE A 63 2.46 1.21 -9.04
CA ILE A 63 3.37 2.35 -9.11
C ILE A 63 4.45 2.22 -8.04
N ARG A 64 5.63 2.77 -8.29
CA ARG A 64 6.70 2.81 -7.30
C ARG A 64 6.84 4.21 -6.74
N THR A 65 7.00 4.30 -5.42
CA THR A 65 7.38 5.53 -4.72
C THR A 65 8.79 5.38 -4.14
N SER A 66 9.56 6.46 -4.13
CA SER A 66 10.86 6.52 -3.47
C SER A 66 11.00 7.84 -2.73
N SER A 67 11.39 7.77 -1.45
CA SER A 67 11.75 8.97 -0.69
C SER A 67 13.18 9.39 -1.07
N TYR A 68 13.38 10.68 -1.29
CA TYR A 68 14.69 11.26 -1.49
C TYR A 68 15.02 12.11 -0.27
N SER A 69 15.98 11.68 0.53
CA SER A 69 16.54 12.49 1.60
C SER A 69 17.86 13.08 1.12
N GLU A 70 17.83 14.30 0.58
CA GLU A 70 19.07 15.04 0.27
C GLU A 70 19.58 15.86 1.47
N ASP A 71 18.76 16.05 2.52
CA ASP A 71 19.18 16.78 3.74
C ASP A 71 18.53 16.20 4.99
N ILE A 72 19.38 15.89 5.96
CA ILE A 72 18.98 15.41 7.31
C ILE A 72 18.16 16.47 8.07
N ASP A 73 18.23 17.74 7.69
CA ASP A 73 17.57 18.87 8.37
C ASP A 73 16.24 19.32 7.73
N ASN A 74 15.87 18.86 6.53
CA ASN A 74 14.61 19.24 5.88
C ASN A 74 13.63 18.08 5.83
N ARG A 75 12.65 18.07 6.75
CA ARG A 75 11.59 17.05 6.90
C ARG A 75 10.57 16.99 5.75
N SER A 76 10.77 17.71 4.65
CA SER A 76 10.00 17.54 3.42
C SER A 76 10.79 16.65 2.45
N SER A 77 10.85 15.34 2.73
CA SER A 77 11.34 14.38 1.75
C SER A 77 10.46 14.46 0.51
N SER A 78 11.02 14.90 -0.62
CA SER A 78 10.30 14.87 -1.87
C SER A 78 10.10 13.41 -2.29
N ILE A 79 8.86 12.95 -2.30
CA ILE A 79 8.52 11.60 -2.75
C ILE A 79 8.43 11.62 -4.28
N ARG A 80 9.29 10.84 -4.93
CA ARG A 80 9.25 10.62 -6.39
C ARG A 80 8.31 9.47 -6.70
N ILE A 81 7.50 9.64 -7.74
CA ILE A 81 6.54 8.65 -8.21
C ILE A 81 6.96 8.16 -9.59
N HIS A 82 7.01 6.85 -9.75
CA HIS A 82 7.44 6.19 -10.97
C HIS A 82 6.32 5.26 -11.47
N GLY A 83 6.18 5.14 -12.80
CA GLY A 83 5.25 4.21 -13.42
C GLY A 83 3.81 4.72 -13.60
N MET A 84 3.50 5.97 -13.21
CA MET A 84 2.14 6.51 -13.32
C MET A 84 1.71 6.91 -14.75
N GLY A 85 2.62 6.84 -15.74
CA GLY A 85 2.36 7.30 -17.11
C GLY A 85 1.16 6.62 -17.78
N TYR A 86 0.98 5.32 -17.54
CA TYR A 86 -0.19 4.58 -18.04
C TYR A 86 -1.50 5.15 -17.49
N LEU A 87 -1.58 5.32 -16.17
CA LEU A 87 -2.75 5.88 -15.51
C LEU A 87 -3.07 7.28 -16.03
N ILE A 88 -2.07 8.19 -16.05
CA ILE A 88 -2.24 9.58 -16.49
C ILE A 88 -2.78 9.65 -17.93
N LYS A 89 -2.35 8.72 -18.79
CA LYS A 89 -2.78 8.67 -20.20
C LYS A 89 -4.24 8.21 -20.37
N ASN A 90 -4.70 7.31 -19.51
CA ASN A 90 -5.98 6.61 -19.69
C ASN A 90 -7.09 7.11 -18.76
N ILE A 91 -6.76 7.75 -17.64
CA ILE A 91 -7.73 8.20 -16.64
C ILE A 91 -8.46 9.47 -17.09
N THR A 92 -9.72 9.58 -16.72
CA THR A 92 -10.57 10.74 -16.99
C THR A 92 -11.22 11.26 -15.70
N SER A 93 -11.84 12.43 -15.74
CA SER A 93 -12.57 13.00 -14.60
C SER A 93 -13.82 12.21 -14.19
N GLU A 94 -14.32 11.35 -15.05
CA GLU A 94 -15.49 10.49 -14.78
C GLU A 94 -15.08 9.19 -14.09
N ASP A 95 -13.79 8.87 -14.07
CA ASP A 95 -13.26 7.69 -13.42
C ASP A 95 -13.27 7.82 -11.89
N ARG A 96 -13.25 6.68 -11.23
CA ARG A 96 -13.12 6.54 -9.79
C ARG A 96 -11.85 5.74 -9.50
N LEU A 97 -10.98 6.32 -8.70
CA LEU A 97 -9.68 5.73 -8.38
C LEU A 97 -9.67 5.17 -6.96
N LEU A 98 -9.22 3.92 -6.83
CA LEU A 98 -8.86 3.31 -5.56
C LEU A 98 -7.34 3.21 -5.46
N ILE A 99 -6.75 3.86 -4.46
CA ILE A 99 -5.33 3.71 -4.11
C ILE A 99 -5.23 2.65 -3.02
N VAL A 100 -4.37 1.66 -3.22
CA VAL A 100 -4.17 0.55 -2.28
C VAL A 100 -2.73 0.50 -1.81
N ASP A 101 -2.54 0.40 -0.50
CA ASP A 101 -1.24 0.18 0.15
C ASP A 101 -1.39 -0.84 1.29
N ASP A 102 -0.28 -1.33 1.85
CA ASP A 102 -0.28 -2.26 2.98
C ASP A 102 -0.51 -1.56 4.33
N VAL A 103 -0.07 -0.32 4.45
CA VAL A 103 -0.25 0.49 5.67
C VAL A 103 -0.37 1.97 5.36
N PHE A 104 -1.30 2.63 6.02
CA PHE A 104 -1.32 4.08 6.10
C PHE A 104 -0.60 4.53 7.37
N ASP A 105 0.68 4.90 7.24
CA ASP A 105 1.53 5.36 8.35
C ASP A 105 1.45 6.90 8.48
N THR A 106 2.42 7.65 7.96
CA THR A 106 2.42 9.11 8.00
C THR A 106 1.45 9.75 6.99
N GLY A 107 1.10 9.01 5.94
CA GLY A 107 0.24 9.45 4.85
C GLY A 107 0.95 10.24 3.75
N PHE A 108 2.24 10.56 3.89
CA PHE A 108 2.97 11.33 2.88
C PHE A 108 3.00 10.66 1.52
N THR A 109 3.14 9.33 1.47
CA THR A 109 3.17 8.57 0.22
C THR A 109 1.86 8.72 -0.55
N VAL A 110 0.73 8.47 0.12
CA VAL A 110 -0.60 8.58 -0.49
C VAL A 110 -0.88 10.01 -0.94
N LYS A 111 -0.58 11.01 -0.09
CA LYS A 111 -0.73 12.42 -0.42
C LYS A 111 0.08 12.78 -1.68
N ALA A 112 1.35 12.38 -1.75
CA ALA A 112 2.20 12.64 -2.90
C ALA A 112 1.66 12.00 -4.18
N VAL A 113 1.11 10.78 -4.10
CA VAL A 113 0.48 10.08 -5.24
C VAL A 113 -0.73 10.88 -5.75
N ILE A 114 -1.61 11.33 -4.84
CA ILE A 114 -2.80 12.12 -5.20
C ILE A 114 -2.41 13.46 -5.82
N GLU A 115 -1.45 14.17 -5.21
CA GLU A 115 -0.98 15.48 -5.70
C GLU A 115 -0.32 15.35 -7.07
N HIS A 116 0.55 14.35 -7.26
CA HIS A 116 1.19 14.07 -8.55
C HIS A 116 0.17 13.75 -9.64
N LEU A 117 -0.83 12.92 -9.32
CA LEU A 117 -1.90 12.60 -10.27
C LEU A 117 -2.68 13.87 -10.66
N ARG A 118 -3.06 14.69 -9.69
CA ARG A 118 -3.79 15.96 -9.94
C ARG A 118 -2.98 16.92 -10.80
N GLU A 119 -1.68 17.07 -10.52
CA GLU A 119 -0.77 17.91 -11.29
C GLU A 119 -0.65 17.45 -12.75
N LYS A 120 -0.48 16.13 -12.97
CA LYS A 120 -0.21 15.59 -14.31
C LYS A 120 -1.48 15.34 -15.13
N ALA A 121 -2.54 14.80 -14.55
CA ALA A 121 -3.81 14.57 -15.23
C ALA A 121 -4.65 15.85 -15.36
N ARG A 122 -4.42 16.87 -14.53
CA ARG A 122 -5.09 18.17 -14.58
C ARG A 122 -6.62 18.01 -14.59
N ARG A 123 -7.30 18.51 -15.63
CA ARG A 123 -8.77 18.39 -15.80
C ARG A 123 -9.26 16.95 -15.93
N ASN A 124 -8.39 16.01 -16.27
CA ASN A 124 -8.72 14.60 -16.36
C ASN A 124 -8.54 13.86 -15.01
N SER A 125 -8.11 14.56 -13.95
CA SER A 125 -8.01 13.95 -12.64
C SER A 125 -9.37 13.46 -12.16
N PRO A 126 -9.49 12.22 -11.62
CA PRO A 126 -10.73 11.71 -11.07
C PRO A 126 -11.28 12.63 -9.99
N ARG A 127 -12.57 12.83 -9.97
CA ARG A 127 -13.25 13.61 -8.93
C ARG A 127 -13.32 12.83 -7.62
N GLU A 128 -13.37 11.51 -7.71
CA GLU A 128 -13.45 10.62 -6.55
C GLU A 128 -12.21 9.71 -6.49
N ILE A 129 -11.42 9.92 -5.46
CA ILE A 129 -10.23 9.12 -5.14
C ILE A 129 -10.41 8.62 -3.72
N LYS A 130 -10.36 7.30 -3.55
CA LYS A 130 -10.42 6.64 -2.24
C LYS A 130 -9.16 5.86 -1.96
N VAL A 131 -8.88 5.63 -0.68
CA VAL A 131 -7.68 4.97 -0.17
C VAL A 131 -8.08 3.77 0.67
N ALA A 132 -7.50 2.61 0.38
CA ALA A 132 -7.72 1.38 1.11
C ALA A 132 -6.40 0.78 1.60
N THR A 133 -6.32 0.49 2.88
CA THR A 133 -5.15 -0.15 3.51
C THR A 133 -5.62 -1.10 4.62
N PRO A 134 -5.09 -2.33 4.75
CA PRO A 134 -5.48 -3.20 5.86
C PRO A 134 -5.08 -2.62 7.23
N TYR A 135 -3.99 -1.84 7.30
CA TYR A 135 -3.48 -1.26 8.54
C TYR A 135 -3.39 0.26 8.48
N TYR A 136 -3.78 0.91 9.57
CA TYR A 136 -3.70 2.35 9.76
C TYR A 136 -3.01 2.70 11.09
N LYS A 137 -2.16 3.74 11.08
CA LYS A 137 -1.47 4.26 12.27
C LYS A 137 -1.91 5.69 12.59
N PRO A 138 -3.07 5.89 13.26
CA PRO A 138 -3.63 7.22 13.51
C PRO A 138 -2.67 8.17 14.20
N SER A 139 -1.89 7.65 15.17
CA SER A 139 -0.95 8.45 15.96
C SER A 139 0.29 8.92 15.20
N ARG A 140 0.53 8.36 14.00
CA ARG A 140 1.67 8.72 13.16
C ARG A 140 1.29 9.57 11.94
N ARG A 141 0.01 9.72 11.68
CA ARG A 141 -0.50 10.52 10.56
C ARG A 141 -0.07 11.98 10.67
N LEU A 142 0.50 12.51 9.59
CA LEU A 142 1.02 13.89 9.49
C LEU A 142 0.38 14.68 8.33
N VAL A 143 -0.64 14.13 7.68
CA VAL A 143 -1.35 14.74 6.54
C VAL A 143 -2.85 14.81 6.81
N ASP A 144 -3.58 15.66 6.06
CA ASP A 144 -5.03 15.77 6.19
C ASP A 144 -5.79 14.63 5.49
N VAL A 145 -5.12 13.90 4.59
CA VAL A 145 -5.69 12.70 3.95
C VAL A 145 -5.85 11.59 4.97
N LEU A 146 -6.96 10.85 4.86
CA LEU A 146 -7.27 9.67 5.66
C LEU A 146 -7.47 8.47 4.73
N PRO A 147 -7.22 7.24 5.21
CA PRO A 147 -7.71 6.07 4.50
C PRO A 147 -9.25 6.02 4.59
N ASP A 148 -9.91 5.76 3.46
CA ASP A 148 -11.38 5.58 3.41
C ASP A 148 -11.79 4.21 3.94
N TYR A 149 -10.93 3.22 3.73
CA TYR A 149 -11.11 1.83 4.16
C TYR A 149 -9.87 1.34 4.88
N TYR A 150 -10.04 0.82 6.09
CA TYR A 150 -8.99 0.14 6.85
C TYR A 150 -9.61 -0.84 7.85
N LEU A 151 -8.87 -1.88 8.23
CA LEU A 151 -9.36 -2.93 9.13
C LEU A 151 -8.78 -2.80 10.53
N HIS A 152 -7.49 -2.51 10.64
CA HIS A 152 -6.76 -2.53 11.89
C HIS A 152 -6.07 -1.20 12.18
N GLU A 153 -6.26 -0.67 13.39
CA GLU A 153 -5.42 0.39 13.92
C GLU A 153 -4.25 -0.20 14.72
N THR A 154 -3.05 0.33 14.52
CA THR A 154 -1.86 -0.15 15.23
C THR A 154 -0.82 0.95 15.47
N LYS A 155 0.02 0.74 16.50
CA LYS A 155 1.23 1.53 16.74
C LYS A 155 2.48 0.70 16.51
N ALA A 156 2.34 -0.62 16.31
CA ALA A 156 3.43 -1.55 16.16
C ALA A 156 4.22 -1.34 14.85
N TRP A 157 5.45 -1.82 14.84
CA TRP A 157 6.21 -1.94 13.60
C TRP A 157 5.83 -3.25 12.91
N LEU A 158 5.05 -3.13 11.83
CA LEU A 158 4.57 -4.28 11.09
C LEU A 158 5.70 -4.92 10.28
N LYS A 159 5.85 -6.24 10.42
CA LYS A 159 6.77 -7.09 9.66
C LYS A 159 5.96 -7.95 8.70
N TYR A 160 5.89 -7.51 7.44
CA TYR A 160 5.09 -8.14 6.39
C TYR A 160 5.73 -9.42 5.86
N PRO A 161 4.96 -10.42 5.44
CA PRO A 161 5.48 -11.69 4.93
C PRO A 161 6.36 -11.52 3.68
N HIS A 162 6.13 -10.48 2.89
CA HIS A 162 6.87 -10.16 1.68
C HIS A 162 8.10 -9.24 1.90
N SER A 163 8.44 -8.91 3.15
CA SER A 163 9.56 -8.01 3.47
C SER A 163 10.52 -8.66 4.45
N LEU A 164 11.82 -8.54 4.16
CA LEU A 164 12.93 -8.95 5.05
C LEU A 164 13.70 -7.74 5.59
N GLU A 165 13.34 -6.53 5.21
CA GLU A 165 14.03 -5.32 5.62
C GLU A 165 13.98 -5.10 7.13
N GLY A 166 15.17 -4.94 7.75
CA GLY A 166 15.31 -4.73 9.18
C GLY A 166 14.89 -5.93 10.03
N ILE A 167 15.05 -7.15 9.50
CA ILE A 167 14.87 -8.42 10.24
C ILE A 167 16.22 -9.11 10.29
N SER A 168 16.68 -9.51 11.49
CA SER A 168 17.91 -10.28 11.64
C SER A 168 17.72 -11.75 11.26
N VAL A 169 18.82 -12.48 11.07
CA VAL A 169 18.79 -13.92 10.77
C VAL A 169 18.10 -14.69 11.90
N GLU A 170 18.37 -14.32 13.16
CA GLU A 170 17.74 -14.92 14.33
C GLU A 170 16.24 -14.68 14.34
N GLU A 171 15.79 -13.46 14.02
CA GLU A 171 14.38 -13.14 13.90
C GLU A 171 13.68 -13.90 12.76
N ILE A 172 14.38 -14.14 11.63
CA ILE A 172 13.84 -14.98 10.55
C ILE A 172 13.70 -16.43 11.05
N LYS A 173 14.74 -16.97 11.71
CA LYS A 173 14.71 -18.32 12.24
C LYS A 173 13.59 -18.54 13.24
N GLU A 174 13.37 -17.58 14.14
CA GLU A 174 12.34 -17.64 15.17
C GLU A 174 10.92 -17.45 14.60
N ASN A 175 10.71 -16.43 13.79
CA ASN A 175 9.37 -16.01 13.37
C ASN A 175 8.96 -16.56 11.99
N ARG A 176 9.92 -17.07 11.18
CA ARG A 176 9.70 -17.59 9.83
C ARG A 176 10.58 -18.81 9.55
N PRO A 177 10.46 -19.89 10.34
CA PRO A 177 11.36 -21.04 10.26
C PRO A 177 11.38 -21.69 8.88
N ALA A 178 10.23 -21.79 8.20
CA ALA A 178 10.17 -22.34 6.85
C ALA A 178 10.94 -21.48 5.82
N LEU A 179 10.90 -20.16 5.95
CA LEU A 179 11.70 -19.26 5.11
C LEU A 179 13.18 -19.40 5.43
N TYR A 180 13.54 -19.48 6.72
CA TYR A 180 14.93 -19.68 7.13
C TYR A 180 15.54 -20.94 6.48
N GLU A 181 14.83 -22.07 6.48
CA GLU A 181 15.29 -23.30 5.85
C GLU A 181 15.52 -23.14 4.33
N ILE A 182 14.75 -22.31 3.66
CA ILE A 182 14.91 -22.05 2.21
C ILE A 182 16.14 -21.19 1.93
N ILE A 183 16.41 -20.19 2.77
CA ILE A 183 17.42 -19.16 2.47
C ILE A 183 18.75 -19.34 3.20
N ARG A 184 18.84 -20.24 4.22
CA ARG A 184 20.01 -20.38 5.11
C ARG A 184 21.32 -20.60 4.36
N GLU A 185 21.32 -21.32 3.23
CA GLU A 185 22.51 -21.58 2.42
C GLU A 185 22.99 -20.36 1.63
N HIS A 186 22.16 -19.32 1.54
CA HIS A 186 22.44 -18.06 0.84
C HIS A 186 22.60 -16.88 1.79
N LEU A 187 22.45 -17.09 3.10
CA LEU A 187 22.71 -16.06 4.10
C LEU A 187 24.22 -15.99 4.33
N THR A 188 24.81 -14.86 4.09
CA THR A 188 26.21 -14.58 4.52
C THR A 188 26.19 -14.37 6.03
N GLU A 189 27.04 -15.10 6.73
CA GLU A 189 27.39 -14.76 8.12
C GLU A 189 28.21 -13.44 8.07
N ASP A 190 27.59 -12.34 8.49
CA ASP A 190 28.28 -11.07 8.74
C ASP A 190 28.89 -11.06 10.13
#